data_880088a327dbaa4f230b2938617c1ca6
#
_entry.id   880088a327dbaa4f230b2938617c1ca6
#
_cell.length_a   1.000
_cell.length_b   1.000
_cell.length_c   1.000
_cell.angle_alpha   90.00
_cell.angle_beta   90.00
_cell.angle_gamma   90.00
#
_symmetry.space_group_name_H-M   'P 1'
#
loop_
_entity.id
_entity.type
_entity.pdbx_description
1 polymer ?
#
loop_
_entity_poly.entity_id
_entity_poly.type
_entity_poly.pdbx_seq_one_letter_code
_entity_poly.pdbx_strand_id
1 'polypeptide(L)'
;MTGIIGAMEAEVQSLCDSLEGRTQIEEGGYVFNKGKLFNKDVVVVKSGIGKVNSALCTQLLILKFGVNQVINTGIAGATGGNLGIFDFVVSSKALYHDFDTTAFGYKPGQVPGMDPEFIADEKLSDLVIKAFSQMDFSKEHKIVKGLVASGDQF
;
A
#
# COMPACT_ATOMS: atom_id res chain seq x y z
N MET A 1 -3.66 -14.83 -5.74
CA MET A 1 -4.29 -13.59 -6.26
C MET A 1 -3.80 -12.42 -5.44
N THR A 2 -3.51 -11.29 -6.09
CA THR A 2 -2.98 -10.09 -5.43
C THR A 2 -4.09 -9.07 -5.20
N GLY A 3 -4.19 -8.54 -3.98
CA GLY A 3 -4.98 -7.36 -3.68
C GLY A 3 -4.13 -6.10 -3.88
N ILE A 4 -4.69 -5.08 -4.52
CA ILE A 4 -4.07 -3.77 -4.66
C ILE A 4 -5.02 -2.74 -4.05
N ILE A 5 -4.52 -1.99 -3.08
CA ILE A 5 -5.28 -1.04 -2.30
C ILE A 5 -4.67 0.37 -2.43
N GLY A 6 -5.50 1.36 -2.61
CA GLY A 6 -5.14 2.77 -2.53
C GLY A 6 -6.21 3.54 -1.76
N ALA A 7 -5.84 4.60 -1.08
CA ALA A 7 -6.77 5.39 -0.27
C ALA A 7 -7.71 6.26 -1.12
N MET A 8 -7.23 6.73 -2.26
CA MET A 8 -7.94 7.69 -3.11
C MET A 8 -8.17 7.15 -4.52
N GLU A 9 -9.18 7.70 -5.19
CA GLU A 9 -9.50 7.33 -6.58
C GLU A 9 -8.30 7.50 -7.51
N ALA A 10 -7.59 8.63 -7.40
CA ALA A 10 -6.43 8.94 -8.23
C ALA A 10 -5.30 7.91 -8.11
N GLU A 11 -5.23 7.16 -7.00
CA GLU A 11 -4.19 6.15 -6.76
C GLU A 11 -4.51 4.80 -7.41
N VAL A 12 -5.78 4.53 -7.71
CA VAL A 12 -6.22 3.23 -8.22
C VAL A 12 -6.86 3.29 -9.60
N GLN A 13 -7.28 4.46 -10.07
CA GLN A 13 -8.07 4.61 -11.29
C GLN A 13 -7.37 4.02 -12.52
N SER A 14 -6.10 4.37 -12.75
CA SER A 14 -5.36 3.86 -13.90
C SER A 14 -5.17 2.35 -13.88
N LEU A 15 -5.04 1.76 -12.69
CA LEU A 15 -4.98 0.31 -12.51
C LEU A 15 -6.33 -0.32 -12.84
N CYS A 16 -7.44 0.28 -12.37
CA CYS A 16 -8.79 -0.18 -12.67
C CYS A 16 -9.09 -0.14 -14.17
N ASP A 17 -8.65 0.91 -14.85
CA ASP A 17 -8.87 1.09 -16.29
C ASP A 17 -8.03 0.13 -17.13
N SER A 18 -6.91 -0.33 -16.58
CA SER A 18 -6.01 -1.30 -17.22
C SER A 18 -6.42 -2.76 -16.99
N LEU A 19 -7.49 -3.03 -16.21
CA LEU A 19 -7.94 -4.39 -15.93
C LEU A 19 -8.58 -5.04 -17.15
N GLU A 20 -8.01 -6.13 -17.61
CA GLU A 20 -8.63 -7.03 -18.57
C GLU A 20 -9.74 -7.86 -17.92
N GLY A 21 -10.91 -7.92 -18.54
CA GLY A 21 -12.05 -8.68 -18.03
C GLY A 21 -12.58 -8.13 -16.69
N ARG A 22 -12.49 -6.81 -16.49
CA ARG A 22 -12.92 -6.15 -15.25
C ARG A 22 -14.36 -6.46 -14.90
N THR A 23 -14.55 -6.89 -13.66
CA THR A 23 -15.86 -7.04 -12.99
C THR A 23 -15.85 -6.26 -11.70
N GLN A 24 -16.99 -5.63 -11.37
CA GLN A 24 -17.16 -4.89 -10.13
C GLN A 24 -18.01 -5.66 -9.15
N ILE A 25 -17.59 -5.71 -7.90
CA ILE A 25 -18.29 -6.36 -6.80
C ILE A 25 -18.38 -5.37 -5.65
N GLU A 26 -19.60 -5.05 -5.25
CA GLU A 26 -19.84 -4.20 -4.09
C GLU A 26 -19.94 -5.07 -2.83
N GLU A 27 -19.15 -4.75 -1.82
CA GLU A 27 -19.15 -5.45 -0.54
C GLU A 27 -18.70 -4.52 0.58
N GLY A 28 -19.45 -4.47 1.69
CA GLY A 28 -19.09 -3.69 2.87
C GLY A 28 -18.91 -2.19 2.63
N GLY A 29 -19.54 -1.63 1.60
CA GLY A 29 -19.41 -0.22 1.21
C GLY A 29 -18.21 0.08 0.30
N TYR A 30 -17.48 -0.94 -0.14
CA TYR A 30 -16.38 -0.83 -1.09
C TYR A 30 -16.74 -1.39 -2.45
N VAL A 31 -16.13 -0.85 -3.51
CA VAL A 31 -16.23 -1.37 -4.89
C VAL A 31 -14.92 -2.05 -5.25
N PHE A 32 -14.94 -3.37 -5.28
CA PHE A 32 -13.81 -4.19 -5.66
C PHE A 32 -13.80 -4.43 -7.17
N ASN A 33 -12.70 -4.09 -7.82
CA ASN A 33 -12.51 -4.29 -9.24
C ASN A 33 -11.62 -5.52 -9.47
N LYS A 34 -12.23 -6.62 -9.86
CA LYS A 34 -11.53 -7.89 -10.13
C LYS A 34 -11.27 -8.02 -11.61
N GLY A 35 -10.09 -8.46 -12.00
CA GLY A 35 -9.68 -8.66 -13.38
C GLY A 35 -8.24 -9.16 -13.47
N LYS A 36 -7.63 -8.95 -14.63
CA LYS A 36 -6.23 -9.30 -14.85
C LYS A 36 -5.40 -8.08 -15.20
N LEU A 37 -4.20 -8.01 -14.63
CA LEU A 37 -3.12 -7.13 -15.05
C LEU A 37 -1.95 -8.02 -15.51
N PHE A 38 -1.52 -7.87 -16.78
CA PHE A 38 -0.43 -8.66 -17.36
C PHE A 38 -0.61 -10.18 -17.12
N ASN A 39 -1.82 -10.70 -17.39
CA ASN A 39 -2.23 -12.10 -17.17
C ASN A 39 -2.19 -12.56 -15.69
N LYS A 40 -2.06 -11.68 -14.72
CA LYS A 40 -2.15 -12.00 -13.28
C LYS A 40 -3.51 -11.61 -12.72
N ASP A 41 -4.13 -12.52 -11.98
CA ASP A 41 -5.40 -12.23 -11.30
C ASP A 41 -5.17 -11.26 -10.15
N VAL A 42 -5.90 -10.14 -10.18
CA VAL A 42 -5.81 -9.07 -9.19
C VAL A 42 -7.20 -8.59 -8.76
N VAL A 43 -7.25 -7.99 -7.60
CA VAL A 43 -8.40 -7.21 -7.12
C VAL A 43 -7.90 -5.84 -6.72
N VAL A 44 -8.37 -4.80 -7.39
CA VAL A 44 -8.03 -3.40 -7.14
C VAL A 44 -9.20 -2.72 -6.42
N VAL A 45 -8.91 -1.99 -5.37
CA VAL A 45 -9.95 -1.34 -4.56
C VAL A 45 -9.47 -0.01 -3.98
N LYS A 46 -10.38 0.97 -3.95
CA LYS A 46 -10.22 2.19 -3.16
C LYS A 46 -10.72 1.94 -1.75
N SER A 47 -9.83 2.04 -0.77
CA SER A 47 -10.18 1.83 0.65
C SER A 47 -10.85 3.03 1.30
N GLY A 48 -10.63 4.22 0.78
CA GLY A 48 -10.84 5.46 1.54
C GLY A 48 -9.65 5.79 2.44
N ILE A 49 -9.64 7.00 2.95
CA ILE A 49 -8.56 7.54 3.78
C ILE A 49 -8.70 7.02 5.21
N GLY A 50 -7.58 6.79 5.88
CA GLY A 50 -7.52 6.45 7.30
C GLY A 50 -7.29 4.96 7.58
N LYS A 51 -6.70 4.69 8.74
CA LYS A 51 -6.29 3.35 9.18
C LYS A 51 -7.46 2.37 9.28
N VAL A 52 -8.61 2.82 9.76
CA VAL A 52 -9.80 1.96 9.92
C VAL A 52 -10.32 1.52 8.56
N ASN A 53 -10.48 2.45 7.61
CA ASN A 53 -10.91 2.13 6.25
C ASN A 53 -9.95 1.14 5.57
N SER A 54 -8.65 1.38 5.69
CA SER A 54 -7.63 0.50 5.14
C SER A 54 -7.69 -0.91 5.73
N ALA A 55 -7.85 -1.02 7.05
CA ALA A 55 -7.94 -2.29 7.76
C ALA A 55 -9.18 -3.10 7.35
N LEU A 56 -10.36 -2.47 7.34
CA LEU A 56 -11.62 -3.11 6.95
C LEU A 56 -11.58 -3.59 5.50
N CYS A 57 -11.09 -2.73 4.60
CA CYS A 57 -10.95 -3.05 3.19
C CYS A 57 -9.98 -4.21 2.97
N THR A 58 -8.83 -4.20 3.65
CA THR A 58 -7.84 -5.29 3.58
C THR A 58 -8.40 -6.59 4.11
N GLN A 59 -9.16 -6.55 5.20
CA GLN A 59 -9.81 -7.75 5.77
C GLN A 59 -10.81 -8.37 4.77
N LEU A 60 -11.58 -7.54 4.06
CA LEU A 60 -12.48 -8.02 3.01
C LEU A 60 -11.72 -8.61 1.81
N LEU A 61 -10.61 -8.02 1.39
CA LEU A 61 -9.74 -8.60 0.36
C LEU A 61 -9.31 -10.01 0.72
N ILE A 62 -8.89 -10.22 1.97
CA ILE A 62 -8.44 -11.53 2.45
C ILE A 62 -9.59 -12.52 2.53
N LEU A 63 -10.68 -12.16 3.21
CA LEU A 63 -11.79 -13.10 3.50
C LEU A 63 -12.66 -13.39 2.29
N LYS A 64 -12.98 -12.36 1.50
CA LYS A 64 -13.95 -12.50 0.39
C LYS A 64 -13.30 -12.94 -0.91
N PHE A 65 -12.11 -12.41 -1.19
CA PHE A 65 -11.41 -12.65 -2.46
C PHE A 65 -10.26 -13.64 -2.35
N GLY A 66 -9.88 -14.04 -1.13
CA GLY A 66 -8.81 -15.02 -0.90
C GLY A 66 -7.46 -14.52 -1.39
N VAL A 67 -7.20 -13.21 -1.31
CA VAL A 67 -5.89 -12.68 -1.69
C VAL A 67 -4.84 -13.18 -0.71
N ASN A 68 -3.66 -13.53 -1.21
CA ASN A 68 -2.55 -14.04 -0.41
C ASN A 68 -1.39 -13.04 -0.30
N GLN A 69 -1.53 -11.90 -0.94
CA GLN A 69 -0.61 -10.76 -0.82
C GLN A 69 -1.38 -9.47 -1.10
N VAL A 70 -0.97 -8.39 -0.46
CA VAL A 70 -1.55 -7.06 -0.63
C VAL A 70 -0.44 -6.07 -0.96
N ILE A 71 -0.68 -5.24 -1.97
CA ILE A 71 0.17 -4.10 -2.32
C ILE A 71 -0.63 -2.83 -2.02
N ASN A 72 -0.13 -2.01 -1.12
CA ASN A 72 -0.64 -0.67 -0.92
C ASN A 72 0.12 0.29 -1.85
N THR A 73 -0.61 1.06 -2.65
CA THR A 73 -0.05 2.06 -3.55
C THR A 73 -0.67 3.42 -3.26
N GLY A 74 0.12 4.47 -3.32
CA GLY A 74 -0.37 5.81 -3.05
C GLY A 74 0.74 6.84 -2.99
N ILE A 75 0.38 8.04 -2.56
CA ILE A 75 1.31 9.15 -2.36
C ILE A 75 1.72 9.26 -0.90
N ALA A 76 2.92 9.76 -0.66
CA ALA A 76 3.44 10.03 0.68
C ALA A 76 4.24 11.33 0.69
N GLY A 77 4.26 12.02 1.84
CA GLY A 77 5.14 13.15 2.09
C GLY A 77 6.56 12.67 2.42
N ALA A 78 7.56 13.21 1.74
CA ALA A 78 8.95 12.95 2.08
C ALA A 78 9.33 13.77 3.33
N THR A 79 9.67 13.09 4.44
CA THR A 79 10.08 13.73 5.70
C THR A 79 11.60 13.74 5.89
N GLY A 80 12.34 13.09 5.01
CA GLY A 80 13.81 13.03 5.07
C GLY A 80 14.39 12.43 3.81
N GLY A 81 15.74 12.44 3.75
CA GLY A 81 16.45 12.00 2.57
C GLY A 81 16.34 13.00 1.41
N ASN A 82 17.16 12.83 0.40
CA ASN A 82 17.13 13.68 -0.79
C ASN A 82 16.10 13.16 -1.80
N LEU A 83 14.82 13.10 -1.40
CA LEU A 83 13.72 12.70 -2.26
C LEU A 83 13.10 13.93 -2.93
N GLY A 84 12.92 13.86 -4.23
CA GLY A 84 12.21 14.84 -5.03
C GLY A 84 10.76 14.42 -5.30
N ILE A 85 10.02 15.31 -5.94
CA ILE A 85 8.66 14.99 -6.42
C ILE A 85 8.77 13.88 -7.47
N PHE A 86 7.88 12.91 -7.41
CA PHE A 86 7.84 11.70 -8.25
C PHE A 86 8.96 10.68 -8.02
N ASP A 87 9.81 10.86 -7.00
CA ASP A 87 10.65 9.76 -6.55
C ASP A 87 9.80 8.67 -5.87
N PHE A 88 10.25 7.44 -5.95
CA PHE A 88 9.54 6.29 -5.41
C PHE A 88 10.15 5.83 -4.09
N VAL A 89 9.28 5.49 -3.15
CA VAL A 89 9.68 4.80 -1.92
C VAL A 89 9.01 3.43 -1.88
N VAL A 90 9.82 2.39 -1.82
CA VAL A 90 9.35 1.04 -1.51
C VAL A 90 9.53 0.81 -0.03
N SER A 91 8.42 0.51 0.66
CA SER A 91 8.48 0.27 2.10
C SER A 91 9.39 -0.91 2.42
N SER A 92 10.38 -0.70 3.28
CA SER A 92 11.10 -1.78 3.94
C SER A 92 10.37 -2.22 5.22
N LYS A 93 9.70 -1.26 5.85
CA LYS A 93 8.88 -1.43 7.04
C LYS A 93 7.92 -0.26 7.20
N ALA A 94 6.82 -0.50 7.90
CA ALA A 94 5.85 0.53 8.27
C ALA A 94 5.72 0.62 9.79
N LEU A 95 5.29 1.79 10.28
CA LEU A 95 4.92 2.00 11.68
C LEU A 95 3.78 3.03 11.76
N TYR A 96 3.13 3.09 12.92
CA TYR A 96 2.22 4.19 13.21
C TYR A 96 3.00 5.38 13.78
N HIS A 97 2.71 6.59 13.31
CA HIS A 97 3.33 7.80 13.87
C HIS A 97 2.42 8.52 14.89
N ASP A 98 1.15 8.16 14.92
CA ASP A 98 0.10 8.82 15.71
C ASP A 98 -0.41 7.97 16.90
N PHE A 99 0.26 6.85 17.21
CA PHE A 99 -0.08 6.01 18.35
C PHE A 99 0.98 6.16 19.44
N ASP A 100 0.58 6.61 20.62
CA ASP A 100 1.49 6.85 21.73
C ASP A 100 1.06 6.10 23.00
N THR A 101 1.85 5.10 23.37
CA THR A 101 1.77 4.34 24.62
C THR A 101 3.10 4.33 25.39
N THR A 102 3.94 5.33 25.14
CA THR A 102 5.27 5.44 25.75
C THR A 102 5.19 5.58 27.28
N ALA A 103 4.13 6.18 27.81
CA ALA A 103 3.86 6.25 29.24
C ALA A 103 3.75 4.85 29.92
N PHE A 104 3.48 3.80 29.14
CA PHE A 104 3.41 2.42 29.60
C PHE A 104 4.65 1.61 29.23
N GLY A 105 5.74 2.26 28.79
CA GLY A 105 7.02 1.62 28.47
C GLY A 105 7.12 1.04 27.07
N TYR A 106 6.17 1.31 26.19
CA TYR A 106 6.21 0.91 24.77
C TYR A 106 7.02 1.89 23.93
N LYS A 107 7.44 1.46 22.74
CA LYS A 107 8.10 2.35 21.77
C LYS A 107 7.08 3.30 21.12
N PRO A 108 7.50 4.49 20.65
CA PRO A 108 6.64 5.34 19.84
C PRO A 108 6.03 4.57 18.65
N GLY A 109 4.74 4.73 18.40
CA GLY A 109 4.00 4.02 17.36
C GLY A 109 3.61 2.59 17.70
N GLN A 110 4.06 2.04 18.82
CA GLN A 110 3.78 0.64 19.19
C GLN A 110 2.40 0.49 19.84
N VAL A 111 1.55 -0.33 19.24
CA VAL A 111 0.31 -0.80 19.86
C VAL A 111 0.64 -1.93 20.82
N PRO A 112 0.15 -1.93 22.07
CA PRO A 112 0.37 -3.02 23.02
C PRO A 112 0.00 -4.38 22.45
N GLY A 113 0.90 -5.36 22.60
CA GLY A 113 0.72 -6.71 22.04
C GLY A 113 1.10 -6.86 20.56
N MET A 114 1.57 -5.80 19.92
CA MET A 114 2.06 -5.83 18.55
C MET A 114 3.53 -5.42 18.48
N ASP A 115 4.19 -5.80 17.40
CA ASP A 115 5.51 -5.28 17.08
C ASP A 115 5.46 -3.78 16.80
N PRO A 116 6.52 -3.02 17.11
CA PRO A 116 6.56 -1.57 16.86
C PRO A 116 6.68 -1.24 15.37
N GLU A 117 7.13 -2.18 14.56
CA GLU A 117 7.35 -2.04 13.13
C GLU A 117 6.78 -3.24 12.38
N PHE A 118 6.18 -3.00 11.23
CA PHE A 118 5.63 -4.03 10.34
C PHE A 118 6.57 -4.18 9.14
N ILE A 119 7.23 -5.32 9.04
CA ILE A 119 8.22 -5.58 7.99
C ILE A 119 7.50 -5.88 6.67
N ALA A 120 7.91 -5.21 5.61
CA ALA A 120 7.39 -5.45 4.26
C ALA A 120 7.94 -6.75 3.67
N ASP A 121 7.21 -7.32 2.70
CA ASP A 121 7.69 -8.48 1.96
C ASP A 121 8.90 -8.09 1.10
N GLU A 122 10.06 -8.67 1.40
CA GLU A 122 11.31 -8.35 0.73
C GLU A 122 11.30 -8.75 -0.75
N LYS A 123 10.67 -9.89 -1.08
CA LYS A 123 10.59 -10.36 -2.46
C LYS A 123 9.74 -9.45 -3.32
N LEU A 124 8.61 -8.98 -2.81
CA LEU A 124 7.77 -7.99 -3.51
C LEU A 124 8.52 -6.67 -3.67
N SER A 125 9.20 -6.20 -2.63
CA SER A 125 9.99 -4.98 -2.67
C SER A 125 11.08 -5.02 -3.73
N ASP A 126 11.81 -6.14 -3.82
CA ASP A 126 12.86 -6.33 -4.83
C ASP A 126 12.29 -6.40 -6.25
N LEU A 127 11.13 -7.02 -6.43
CA LEU A 127 10.45 -7.06 -7.72
C LEU A 127 10.03 -5.66 -8.18
N VAL A 128 9.52 -4.82 -7.28
CA VAL A 128 9.15 -3.42 -7.60
C VAL A 128 10.38 -2.63 -8.01
N ILE A 129 11.49 -2.74 -7.27
CA ILE A 129 12.75 -2.05 -7.60
C ILE A 129 13.28 -2.49 -8.97
N LYS A 130 13.25 -3.80 -9.23
CA LYS A 130 13.67 -4.35 -10.52
C LYS A 130 12.77 -3.86 -11.66
N ALA A 131 11.46 -3.83 -11.47
CA ALA A 131 10.53 -3.32 -12.47
C ALA A 131 10.78 -1.83 -12.76
N PHE A 132 10.94 -1.02 -11.71
CA PHE A 132 11.24 0.40 -11.85
C PHE A 132 12.52 0.65 -12.66
N SER A 133 13.58 -0.11 -12.43
CA SER A 133 14.86 0.05 -13.16
C SER A 133 14.76 -0.21 -14.67
N GLN A 134 13.70 -0.87 -15.12
CA GLN A 134 13.42 -1.17 -16.53
C GLN A 134 12.54 -0.12 -17.21
N MET A 135 12.03 0.85 -16.46
CA MET A 135 11.18 1.91 -16.99
C MET A 135 12.03 3.11 -17.42
N ASP A 136 11.62 3.80 -18.49
CA ASP A 136 12.27 5.07 -18.90
C ASP A 136 12.20 6.13 -17.80
N PHE A 137 11.16 6.12 -16.98
CA PHE A 137 10.97 6.98 -15.84
C PHE A 137 12.14 6.92 -14.82
N SER A 138 12.82 5.78 -14.73
CA SER A 138 13.99 5.59 -13.86
C SER A 138 15.21 6.45 -14.23
N LYS A 139 15.20 7.05 -15.42
CA LYS A 139 16.28 7.95 -15.86
C LYS A 139 16.20 9.34 -15.21
N GLU A 140 15.02 9.76 -14.79
CA GLU A 140 14.74 11.08 -14.23
C GLU A 140 14.41 11.05 -12.74
N HIS A 141 13.95 9.89 -12.27
CA HIS A 141 13.48 9.68 -10.89
C HIS A 141 14.20 8.48 -10.26
N LYS A 142 14.26 8.49 -8.94
CA LYS A 142 14.90 7.41 -8.19
C LYS A 142 13.88 6.60 -7.40
N ILE A 143 14.30 5.40 -7.04
CA ILE A 143 13.58 4.53 -6.12
C ILE A 143 14.48 4.20 -4.93
N VAL A 144 13.94 4.28 -3.73
CA VAL A 144 14.65 3.92 -2.50
C VAL A 144 13.82 2.97 -1.65
N LYS A 145 14.49 2.11 -0.88
CA LYS A 145 13.85 1.40 0.23
C LYS A 145 13.82 2.33 1.45
N GLY A 146 12.67 2.47 2.10
CA GLY A 146 12.52 3.37 3.22
C GLY A 146 11.45 2.95 4.22
N LEU A 147 11.48 3.58 5.38
CA LEU A 147 10.41 3.50 6.37
C LEU A 147 9.21 4.30 5.88
N VAL A 148 8.02 3.74 5.99
CA VAL A 148 6.75 4.45 5.78
C VAL A 148 6.06 4.61 7.13
N ALA A 149 5.87 5.86 7.55
CA ALA A 149 5.07 6.18 8.72
C ALA A 149 3.61 6.42 8.29
N SER A 150 2.67 5.77 8.95
CA SER A 150 1.24 5.86 8.65
C SER A 150 0.46 6.30 9.87
N GLY A 151 -0.61 7.05 9.66
CA GLY A 151 -1.49 7.53 10.72
C GLY A 151 -2.71 8.25 10.17
N ASP A 152 -3.58 8.71 11.08
CA ASP A 152 -4.78 9.50 10.78
C ASP A 152 -4.59 10.99 11.04
N GLN A 153 -3.34 11.42 11.28
CA GLN A 153 -2.94 12.80 11.50
C GLN A 153 -1.93 13.23 10.44
N PHE A 154 -2.01 14.50 10.04
CA PHE A 154 -1.10 15.18 9.11
C PHE A 154 -0.31 16.26 9.81
#